data_196ff8cc96e85612cdd66678442fd8f2
#
_entry.id   196ff8cc96e85612cdd66678442fd8f2
#
_cell.length_a   1.000
_cell.length_b   1.000
_cell.length_c   1.000
_cell.angle_alpha   90.00
_cell.angle_beta   90.00
_cell.angle_gamma   90.00
#
_symmetry.space_group_name_H-M   'P 1'
#
loop_
_entity.id
_entity.type
_entity.pdbx_description
1 polymer ?
#
loop_
_entity_poly.entity_id
_entity_poly.type
_entity_poly.pdbx_seq_one_letter_code
_entity_poly.pdbx_strand_id
1 'polypeptide(L)'
;MQRRSLLRALPLLALPAAPGLRAQLAGVPAMKPPLAGAPAAGAARTITWEDLVPRDWDPFKDFKDLNFQMLDDGDPRAMELLKRMRKVWDEAPVNEALAGQLIRLPGFIVPLEDSREGLKEFLLVPYFGACIHSPPPPANQIIHVVPARPARGLRSMDAVWVSGPLALDRVDSHMGMAGYRIAATEVAPYKETGRR
;
A
#
# COMPACT_ATOMS: atom_id res chain seq x y z
N MET A 1 83.51 30.09 -18.30
CA MET A 1 82.39 29.54 -17.56
C MET A 1 81.57 28.69 -18.50
N GLN A 2 81.81 27.40 -18.55
CA GLN A 2 81.16 26.46 -19.46
C GLN A 2 80.19 25.59 -18.66
N ARG A 3 78.89 25.64 -18.98
CA ARG A 3 77.95 24.68 -18.44
C ARG A 3 77.75 23.54 -19.44
N ARG A 4 78.19 22.38 -19.04
CA ARG A 4 77.97 21.11 -19.77
C ARG A 4 76.62 20.54 -19.39
N SER A 5 75.70 20.44 -20.36
CA SER A 5 74.43 19.72 -20.24
C SER A 5 74.68 18.23 -20.49
N LEU A 6 74.40 17.42 -19.50
CA LEU A 6 74.40 15.94 -19.60
C LEU A 6 72.87 15.51 -19.82
N LEU A 7 72.63 15.08 -21.04
CA LEU A 7 71.33 14.32 -21.32
C LEU A 7 71.50 12.92 -20.75
N ARG A 8 70.72 12.57 -19.77
CA ARG A 8 70.56 11.21 -19.33
C ARG A 8 69.30 10.62 -19.98
N ALA A 9 69.47 9.58 -20.79
CA ALA A 9 68.41 8.74 -21.33
C ALA A 9 67.79 7.90 -20.23
N LEU A 10 66.50 7.94 -20.06
CA LEU A 10 65.72 7.02 -19.20
C LEU A 10 65.36 5.76 -20.01
N PRO A 11 65.50 4.57 -19.45
CA PRO A 11 65.00 3.35 -20.07
C PRO A 11 63.46 3.22 -19.90
N LEU A 12 62.83 2.83 -21.00
CA LEU A 12 61.41 2.47 -21.06
C LEU A 12 61.18 1.19 -20.25
N LEU A 13 60.53 1.30 -19.08
CA LEU A 13 60.07 0.12 -18.34
C LEU A 13 58.72 -0.32 -18.92
N ALA A 14 58.69 -1.49 -19.52
CA ALA A 14 57.48 -2.18 -19.93
C ALA A 14 56.69 -2.65 -18.68
N LEU A 15 55.47 -2.18 -18.48
CA LEU A 15 54.56 -2.70 -17.47
C LEU A 15 53.96 -4.04 -17.95
N PRO A 16 53.93 -5.07 -17.10
CA PRO A 16 53.21 -6.31 -17.39
C PRO A 16 51.71 -6.08 -17.30
N ALA A 17 50.96 -6.58 -18.28
CA ALA A 17 49.51 -6.60 -18.31
C ALA A 17 48.96 -7.44 -17.12
N ALA A 18 48.21 -6.81 -16.24
CA ALA A 18 47.54 -7.51 -15.16
C ALA A 18 46.33 -8.30 -15.71
N PRO A 19 46.17 -9.60 -15.31
CA PRO A 19 44.99 -10.37 -15.68
C PRO A 19 43.72 -9.79 -15.02
N GLY A 20 42.64 -9.69 -15.81
CA GLY A 20 41.41 -9.08 -15.45
C GLY A 20 40.80 -9.60 -14.13
N LEU A 21 40.54 -8.68 -13.22
CA LEU A 21 39.79 -8.90 -12.02
C LEU A 21 38.29 -9.02 -12.40
N ARG A 22 37.84 -10.26 -12.63
CA ARG A 22 36.40 -10.55 -12.67
C ARG A 22 35.86 -10.37 -11.25
N ALA A 23 35.28 -9.20 -10.99
CA ALA A 23 34.52 -8.98 -9.79
C ALA A 23 33.28 -9.88 -9.85
N GLN A 24 33.27 -10.94 -9.06
CA GLN A 24 32.10 -11.73 -8.75
C GLN A 24 31.16 -10.84 -7.92
N LEU A 25 30.12 -10.27 -8.57
CA LEU A 25 28.98 -9.73 -7.90
C LEU A 25 28.11 -10.90 -7.41
N ALA A 26 28.52 -11.50 -6.29
CA ALA A 26 27.72 -12.48 -5.58
C ALA A 26 26.76 -11.71 -4.65
N GLY A 27 25.47 -11.91 -4.84
CA GLY A 27 24.45 -11.77 -3.79
C GLY A 27 23.91 -10.37 -3.52
N VAL A 28 23.39 -9.68 -4.53
CA VAL A 28 22.30 -8.73 -4.27
C VAL A 28 21.02 -9.56 -4.19
N PRO A 29 20.29 -9.58 -3.06
CA PRO A 29 18.99 -10.24 -3.02
C PRO A 29 18.12 -9.61 -4.11
N ALA A 30 17.58 -10.45 -4.99
CA ALA A 30 16.69 -10.01 -6.06
C ALA A 30 15.55 -9.21 -5.45
N MET A 31 15.55 -7.89 -5.66
CA MET A 31 14.35 -7.09 -5.44
C MET A 31 13.22 -7.72 -6.24
N LYS A 32 12.12 -8.06 -5.54
CA LYS A 32 10.89 -8.52 -6.15
C LYS A 32 10.60 -7.58 -7.34
N PRO A 33 10.39 -8.09 -8.57
CA PRO A 33 10.25 -7.21 -9.72
C PRO A 33 9.12 -6.21 -9.46
N PRO A 34 9.26 -4.95 -9.89
CA PRO A 34 8.15 -4.00 -9.85
C PRO A 34 6.98 -4.64 -10.58
N LEU A 35 5.78 -4.52 -10.00
CA LEU A 35 4.53 -5.04 -10.54
C LEU A 35 4.52 -4.85 -12.06
N ALA A 36 4.50 -5.95 -12.80
CA ALA A 36 4.58 -5.95 -14.25
C ALA A 36 3.46 -5.10 -14.82
N GLY A 37 3.84 -4.08 -15.63
CA GLY A 37 2.93 -3.35 -16.48
C GLY A 37 2.11 -2.29 -15.77
N ALA A 38 2.67 -1.07 -15.61
CA ALA A 38 1.80 0.10 -15.61
C ALA A 38 1.01 0.08 -16.93
N PRO A 39 -0.34 0.03 -16.90
CA PRO A 39 -1.11 0.16 -18.14
C PRO A 39 -0.78 1.52 -18.74
N ALA A 40 -0.54 1.54 -20.05
CA ALA A 40 -0.43 2.77 -20.82
C ALA A 40 -1.59 3.70 -20.46
N ALA A 41 -1.33 5.01 -20.35
CA ALA A 41 -2.18 6.07 -19.83
C ALA A 41 -3.65 6.01 -20.31
N GLY A 42 -4.44 5.12 -19.70
CA GLY A 42 -5.89 5.14 -19.74
C GLY A 42 -6.38 5.87 -18.49
N ALA A 43 -7.46 6.64 -18.62
CA ALA A 43 -8.07 7.30 -17.47
C ALA A 43 -8.44 6.23 -16.41
N ALA A 44 -8.06 6.46 -15.14
CA ALA A 44 -8.41 5.55 -14.06
C ALA A 44 -9.93 5.39 -13.97
N ARG A 45 -10.41 4.15 -13.91
CA ARG A 45 -11.83 3.85 -13.75
C ARG A 45 -12.25 4.23 -12.33
N THR A 46 -13.22 5.11 -12.19
CA THR A 46 -13.84 5.36 -10.88
C THR A 46 -14.67 4.16 -10.47
N ILE A 47 -14.39 3.62 -9.29
CA ILE A 47 -15.13 2.53 -8.66
C ILE A 47 -15.71 2.99 -7.33
N THR A 48 -16.60 2.17 -6.76
CA THR A 48 -17.18 2.36 -5.43
C THR A 48 -16.63 1.31 -4.47
N TRP A 49 -16.89 1.49 -3.18
CA TRP A 49 -16.51 0.54 -2.14
C TRP A 49 -17.23 -0.80 -2.28
N GLU A 50 -18.46 -0.78 -2.81
CA GLU A 50 -19.26 -1.97 -3.09
C GLU A 50 -18.65 -2.82 -4.21
N ASP A 51 -17.97 -2.21 -5.19
CA ASP A 51 -17.27 -2.94 -6.26
C ASP A 51 -16.13 -3.82 -5.74
N LEU A 52 -15.58 -3.49 -4.55
CA LEU A 52 -14.51 -4.27 -3.92
C LEU A 52 -15.01 -5.55 -3.25
N VAL A 53 -16.29 -5.64 -2.96
CA VAL A 53 -16.90 -6.77 -2.28
C VAL A 53 -17.42 -7.78 -3.31
N PRO A 54 -17.04 -9.08 -3.22
CA PRO A 54 -17.68 -10.12 -4.03
C PRO A 54 -19.18 -10.16 -3.78
N ARG A 55 -19.97 -10.30 -4.84
CA ARG A 55 -21.45 -10.22 -4.78
C ARG A 55 -22.12 -11.31 -3.95
N ASP A 56 -21.46 -12.44 -3.79
CA ASP A 56 -21.90 -13.62 -3.06
C ASP A 56 -21.42 -13.64 -1.59
N TRP A 57 -20.65 -12.63 -1.17
CA TRP A 57 -20.16 -12.54 0.19
C TRP A 57 -21.08 -11.71 1.09
N ASP A 58 -21.52 -12.32 2.20
CA ASP A 58 -22.32 -11.68 3.24
C ASP A 58 -21.55 -11.76 4.58
N PRO A 59 -21.06 -10.62 5.13
CA PRO A 59 -20.28 -10.59 6.36
C PRO A 59 -21.04 -11.10 7.59
N PHE A 60 -22.37 -11.16 7.52
CA PHE A 60 -23.24 -11.57 8.63
C PHE A 60 -23.87 -12.95 8.42
N LYS A 61 -23.51 -13.67 7.34
CA LYS A 61 -24.10 -14.96 7.01
C LYS A 61 -24.10 -15.94 8.19
N ASP A 62 -22.96 -16.02 8.90
CA ASP A 62 -22.77 -16.97 10.01
C ASP A 62 -23.25 -16.42 11.37
N PHE A 63 -23.87 -15.24 11.38
CA PHE A 63 -24.30 -14.51 12.58
C PHE A 63 -25.79 -14.15 12.58
N LYS A 64 -26.55 -14.59 11.58
CA LYS A 64 -27.98 -14.21 11.38
C LYS A 64 -28.89 -14.66 12.52
N ASP A 65 -28.55 -15.79 13.15
CA ASP A 65 -29.36 -16.37 14.24
C ASP A 65 -28.97 -15.84 15.63
N LEU A 66 -28.00 -14.91 15.69
CA LEU A 66 -27.54 -14.36 16.95
C LEU A 66 -28.30 -13.08 17.31
N ASN A 67 -28.90 -13.08 18.51
CA ASN A 67 -29.56 -11.91 19.05
C ASN A 67 -28.55 -11.03 19.80
N PHE A 68 -27.94 -10.09 19.10
CA PHE A 68 -26.97 -9.14 19.67
C PHE A 68 -27.53 -8.25 20.76
N GLN A 69 -28.86 -8.02 20.76
CA GLN A 69 -29.53 -7.14 21.73
C GLN A 69 -29.63 -7.77 23.14
N MET A 70 -29.36 -9.07 23.27
CA MET A 70 -29.40 -9.77 24.54
C MET A 70 -28.03 -9.97 25.20
N LEU A 71 -26.98 -9.41 24.64
CA LEU A 71 -25.61 -9.53 25.17
C LEU A 71 -25.19 -8.19 25.76
N ASP A 72 -24.85 -8.19 27.05
CA ASP A 72 -24.22 -7.05 27.69
C ASP A 72 -22.74 -6.96 27.31
N ASP A 73 -22.16 -5.74 27.30
CA ASP A 73 -20.75 -5.50 26.93
C ASP A 73 -19.74 -6.28 27.79
N GLY A 74 -20.12 -6.69 28.99
CA GLY A 74 -19.30 -7.51 29.90
C GLY A 74 -19.50 -9.02 29.76
N ASP A 75 -20.40 -9.50 28.90
CA ASP A 75 -20.67 -10.93 28.74
C ASP A 75 -19.51 -11.63 28.02
N PRO A 76 -18.90 -12.67 28.56
CA PRO A 76 -17.86 -13.46 27.91
C PRO A 76 -18.27 -13.97 26.51
N ARG A 77 -19.58 -14.23 26.30
CA ARG A 77 -20.13 -14.64 24.99
C ARG A 77 -20.07 -13.53 23.98
N ALA A 78 -20.26 -12.26 24.40
CA ALA A 78 -20.12 -11.09 23.52
C ALA A 78 -18.67 -10.96 23.03
N MET A 79 -17.69 -11.14 23.90
CA MET A 79 -16.27 -11.10 23.55
C MET A 79 -15.87 -12.20 22.56
N GLU A 80 -16.35 -13.43 22.77
CA GLU A 80 -16.07 -14.54 21.85
C GLU A 80 -16.72 -14.31 20.48
N LEU A 81 -17.93 -13.76 20.48
CA LEU A 81 -18.63 -13.39 19.25
C LEU A 81 -17.89 -12.30 18.46
N LEU A 82 -17.46 -11.24 19.12
CA LEU A 82 -16.65 -10.18 18.51
C LEU A 82 -15.35 -10.73 17.91
N LYS A 83 -14.69 -11.65 18.61
CA LYS A 83 -13.48 -12.32 18.11
C LYS A 83 -13.77 -13.14 16.85
N ARG A 84 -14.89 -13.89 16.82
CA ARG A 84 -15.30 -14.65 15.63
C ARG A 84 -15.65 -13.73 14.47
N MET A 85 -16.39 -12.65 14.71
CA MET A 85 -16.71 -11.64 13.70
C MET A 85 -15.42 -11.03 13.13
N ARG A 86 -14.49 -10.67 14.01
CA ARG A 86 -13.19 -10.13 13.58
C ARG A 86 -12.47 -11.09 12.66
N LYS A 87 -12.39 -12.38 13.00
CA LYS A 87 -11.74 -13.37 12.15
C LYS A 87 -12.40 -13.45 10.76
N VAL A 88 -13.73 -13.51 10.69
CA VAL A 88 -14.47 -13.54 9.41
C VAL A 88 -14.19 -12.30 8.58
N TRP A 89 -14.08 -11.13 9.20
CA TRP A 89 -13.81 -9.87 8.53
C TRP A 89 -12.35 -9.75 8.07
N ASP A 90 -11.40 -10.20 8.88
CA ASP A 90 -9.99 -10.22 8.49
C ASP A 90 -9.72 -11.21 7.33
N GLU A 91 -10.52 -12.27 7.22
CA GLU A 91 -10.47 -13.28 6.15
C GLU A 91 -11.40 -12.93 4.95
N ALA A 92 -12.08 -11.78 4.97
CA ALA A 92 -13.03 -11.40 3.93
C ALA A 92 -12.44 -11.56 2.51
N PRO A 93 -13.17 -12.20 1.59
CA PRO A 93 -12.70 -12.43 0.23
C PRO A 93 -12.63 -11.11 -0.55
N VAL A 94 -11.76 -11.05 -1.53
CA VAL A 94 -11.54 -9.89 -2.41
C VAL A 94 -12.16 -10.13 -3.79
N ASN A 95 -12.52 -9.07 -4.51
CA ASN A 95 -13.00 -9.16 -5.89
C ASN A 95 -11.81 -9.30 -6.86
N GLU A 96 -11.54 -10.54 -7.28
CA GLU A 96 -10.41 -10.86 -8.14
C GLU A 96 -10.47 -10.20 -9.53
N ALA A 97 -11.68 -9.87 -10.00
CA ALA A 97 -11.85 -9.21 -11.29
C ALA A 97 -11.22 -7.80 -11.35
N LEU A 98 -10.88 -7.20 -10.20
CA LEU A 98 -10.26 -5.88 -10.12
C LEU A 98 -8.72 -5.93 -10.15
N ALA A 99 -8.13 -7.13 -10.12
CA ALA A 99 -6.68 -7.30 -10.09
C ALA A 99 -5.99 -6.59 -11.28
N GLY A 100 -5.02 -5.73 -10.97
CA GLY A 100 -4.23 -5.00 -11.97
C GLY A 100 -4.96 -3.85 -12.67
N GLN A 101 -6.24 -3.61 -12.39
CA GLN A 101 -6.97 -2.50 -12.99
C GLN A 101 -6.46 -1.15 -12.44
N LEU A 102 -6.36 -0.16 -13.32
CA LEU A 102 -6.11 1.23 -12.93
C LEU A 102 -7.43 1.83 -12.45
N ILE A 103 -7.53 2.06 -11.14
CA ILE A 103 -8.76 2.54 -10.53
C ILE A 103 -8.59 3.90 -9.86
N ARG A 104 -9.73 4.53 -9.57
CA ARG A 104 -9.85 5.73 -8.74
C ARG A 104 -10.97 5.53 -7.73
N LEU A 105 -10.68 5.76 -6.45
CA LEU A 105 -11.63 5.53 -5.35
C LEU A 105 -11.50 6.64 -4.30
N PRO A 106 -12.61 7.17 -3.76
CA PRO A 106 -12.58 8.11 -2.65
C PRO A 106 -12.59 7.36 -1.32
N GLY A 107 -11.95 7.94 -0.29
CA GLY A 107 -11.97 7.37 1.06
C GLY A 107 -11.29 8.27 2.08
N PHE A 108 -11.20 7.79 3.31
CA PHE A 108 -10.58 8.48 4.42
C PHE A 108 -9.21 7.88 4.75
N ILE A 109 -8.27 8.74 5.10
CA ILE A 109 -6.90 8.35 5.42
C ILE A 109 -6.81 7.84 6.87
N VAL A 110 -6.19 6.67 7.04
CA VAL A 110 -5.71 6.17 8.35
C VAL A 110 -4.20 5.98 8.25
N PRO A 111 -3.40 6.91 8.80
CA PRO A 111 -1.94 6.81 8.76
C PRO A 111 -1.44 5.56 9.47
N LEU A 112 -0.42 4.90 8.91
CA LEU A 112 0.28 3.78 9.55
C LEU A 112 1.53 4.22 10.28
N GLU A 113 2.08 5.37 9.90
CA GLU A 113 3.25 5.99 10.53
C GLU A 113 3.09 7.51 10.60
N ASP A 114 3.67 8.10 11.62
CA ASP A 114 3.85 9.55 11.70
C ASP A 114 5.14 9.95 10.98
N SER A 115 5.03 10.72 9.90
CA SER A 115 6.18 11.23 9.16
C SER A 115 6.07 12.73 8.91
N ARG A 116 7.14 13.47 9.26
CA ARG A 116 7.26 14.90 8.94
C ARG A 116 7.42 15.17 7.44
N GLU A 117 7.81 14.17 6.68
CA GLU A 117 8.00 14.27 5.23
C GLU A 117 6.70 14.10 4.44
N GLY A 118 5.61 13.71 5.08
CA GLY A 118 4.33 13.32 4.51
C GLY A 118 4.06 11.82 4.66
N LEU A 119 2.86 11.39 4.33
CA LEU A 119 2.44 9.98 4.46
C LEU A 119 3.14 9.13 3.39
N LYS A 120 3.96 8.18 3.83
CA LYS A 120 4.65 7.21 2.96
C LYS A 120 3.76 6.01 2.66
N GLU A 121 2.92 5.64 3.61
CA GLU A 121 1.88 4.63 3.49
C GLU A 121 0.72 4.93 4.45
N PHE A 122 -0.47 4.49 4.08
CA PHE A 122 -1.67 4.64 4.89
C PHE A 122 -2.74 3.62 4.48
N LEU A 123 -3.74 3.41 5.35
CA LEU A 123 -4.95 2.71 4.95
C LEU A 123 -5.97 3.70 4.40
N LEU A 124 -6.65 3.32 3.32
CA LEU A 124 -7.83 4.00 2.83
C LEU A 124 -9.05 3.21 3.27
N VAL A 125 -10.02 3.91 3.87
CA VAL A 125 -11.24 3.31 4.43
C VAL A 125 -12.50 4.04 3.96
N PRO A 126 -13.69 3.36 3.96
CA PRO A 126 -14.90 3.90 3.35
C PRO A 126 -15.60 5.01 4.14
N TYR A 127 -15.42 5.07 5.45
CA TYR A 127 -16.15 6.03 6.29
C TYR A 127 -15.25 6.66 7.35
N PHE A 128 -15.65 7.86 7.77
CA PHE A 128 -14.95 8.61 8.81
C PHE A 128 -14.95 7.86 10.16
N GLY A 129 -13.79 7.79 10.80
CA GLY A 129 -13.62 7.14 12.11
C GLY A 129 -13.34 5.64 12.04
N ALA A 130 -13.38 5.01 10.87
CA ALA A 130 -13.00 3.60 10.73
C ALA A 130 -11.55 3.35 11.22
N CYS A 131 -11.32 2.22 11.86
CA CYS A 131 -10.02 1.80 12.42
C CYS A 131 -9.48 2.66 13.59
N ILE A 132 -10.03 3.85 13.84
CA ILE A 132 -9.57 4.77 14.90
C ILE A 132 -10.58 4.85 16.04
N HIS A 133 -11.85 5.12 15.70
CA HIS A 133 -12.93 5.30 16.68
C HIS A 133 -13.95 4.17 16.67
N SER A 134 -13.86 3.28 15.71
CA SER A 134 -14.70 2.10 15.57
C SER A 134 -13.85 0.89 15.14
N PRO A 135 -14.32 -0.34 15.34
CA PRO A 135 -13.63 -1.52 14.83
C PRO A 135 -13.32 -1.38 13.35
N PRO A 136 -12.17 -1.89 12.88
CA PRO A 136 -11.85 -1.89 11.46
C PRO A 136 -12.95 -2.58 10.66
N PRO A 137 -13.26 -2.08 9.45
CA PRO A 137 -14.15 -2.77 8.52
C PRO A 137 -13.54 -4.09 8.03
N PRO A 138 -14.30 -4.93 7.31
CA PRO A 138 -13.76 -6.14 6.68
C PRO A 138 -12.58 -5.85 5.76
N ALA A 139 -11.67 -6.81 5.62
CA ALA A 139 -10.45 -6.65 4.83
C ALA A 139 -10.70 -6.19 3.38
N ASN A 140 -11.80 -6.61 2.76
CA ASN A 140 -12.21 -6.16 1.43
C ASN A 140 -12.77 -4.72 1.38
N GLN A 141 -12.82 -4.05 2.52
CA GLN A 141 -13.17 -2.64 2.68
C GLN A 141 -12.00 -1.81 3.24
N ILE A 142 -10.78 -2.34 3.17
CA ILE A 142 -9.55 -1.64 3.56
C ILE A 142 -8.53 -1.80 2.43
N ILE A 143 -7.94 -0.69 2.02
CA ILE A 143 -6.89 -0.67 1.00
C ILE A 143 -5.61 -0.12 1.60
N HIS A 144 -4.51 -0.86 1.49
CA HIS A 144 -3.17 -0.37 1.80
C HIS A 144 -2.67 0.49 0.63
N VAL A 145 -2.41 1.76 0.89
CA VAL A 145 -1.98 2.73 -0.12
C VAL A 145 -0.52 3.08 0.07
N VAL A 146 0.26 2.94 -1.00
CA VAL A 146 1.66 3.36 -1.06
C VAL A 146 1.79 4.42 -2.14
N PRO A 147 1.83 5.72 -1.80
CA PRO A 147 2.01 6.79 -2.77
C PRO A 147 3.38 6.72 -3.46
N ALA A 148 3.45 7.07 -4.75
CA ALA A 148 4.72 7.17 -5.48
C ALA A 148 5.69 8.21 -4.88
N ARG A 149 5.14 9.20 -4.17
CA ARG A 149 5.86 10.19 -3.36
C ARG A 149 5.07 10.42 -2.08
N PRO A 150 5.75 10.73 -0.93
CA PRO A 150 5.04 11.00 0.31
C PRO A 150 3.94 12.05 0.13
N ALA A 151 2.71 11.70 0.55
CA ALA A 151 1.55 12.59 0.42
C ALA A 151 1.62 13.67 1.49
N ARG A 152 1.93 14.90 1.07
CA ARG A 152 2.15 16.04 1.97
C ARG A 152 0.87 16.83 2.21
N GLY A 153 0.77 17.44 3.40
CA GLY A 153 -0.36 18.32 3.75
C GLY A 153 -1.68 17.57 4.01
N LEU A 154 -1.63 16.24 4.07
CA LEU A 154 -2.74 15.38 4.41
C LEU A 154 -2.59 14.84 5.83
N ARG A 155 -3.72 14.63 6.51
CA ARG A 155 -3.80 14.20 7.90
C ARG A 155 -4.72 13.00 8.05
N SER A 156 -4.69 12.40 9.24
CA SER A 156 -5.66 11.39 9.64
C SER A 156 -7.10 11.87 9.39
N MET A 157 -7.91 11.01 8.82
CA MET A 157 -9.32 11.24 8.47
C MET A 157 -9.59 12.30 7.39
N ASP A 158 -8.56 12.83 6.72
CA ASP A 158 -8.81 13.61 5.50
C ASP A 158 -9.45 12.74 4.44
N ALA A 159 -10.49 13.29 3.78
CA ALA A 159 -11.11 12.65 2.63
C ALA A 159 -10.27 12.90 1.36
N VAL A 160 -9.94 11.85 0.65
CA VAL A 160 -9.07 11.90 -0.55
C VAL A 160 -9.61 11.05 -1.68
N TRP A 161 -9.21 11.39 -2.89
CA TRP A 161 -9.19 10.50 -4.05
C TRP A 161 -7.84 9.82 -4.13
N VAL A 162 -7.85 8.49 -4.32
CA VAL A 162 -6.65 7.70 -4.60
C VAL A 162 -6.78 7.08 -5.98
N SER A 163 -5.76 7.22 -6.82
CA SER A 163 -5.70 6.62 -8.16
C SER A 163 -4.44 5.76 -8.28
N GLY A 164 -4.57 4.58 -8.88
CA GLY A 164 -3.43 3.69 -9.11
C GLY A 164 -3.86 2.27 -9.48
N PRO A 165 -2.90 1.41 -9.85
CA PRO A 165 -3.17 -0.01 -10.08
C PRO A 165 -3.54 -0.71 -8.77
N LEU A 166 -4.64 -1.47 -8.78
CA LEU A 166 -5.12 -2.25 -7.65
C LEU A 166 -4.48 -3.63 -7.67
N ALA A 167 -3.85 -4.02 -6.58
CA ALA A 167 -3.32 -5.37 -6.37
C ALA A 167 -4.12 -6.11 -5.31
N LEU A 168 -4.25 -7.43 -5.48
CA LEU A 168 -4.79 -8.34 -4.48
C LEU A 168 -3.65 -8.74 -3.55
N ASP A 169 -3.38 -7.92 -2.56
CA ASP A 169 -2.28 -8.11 -1.62
C ASP A 169 -2.79 -7.85 -0.20
N ARG A 170 -2.79 -8.89 0.63
CA ARG A 170 -3.21 -8.80 2.02
C ARG A 170 -2.08 -8.20 2.84
N VAL A 171 -2.39 -7.14 3.55
CA VAL A 171 -1.44 -6.44 4.42
C VAL A 171 -2.02 -6.36 5.83
N ASP A 172 -1.36 -7.04 6.77
CA ASP A 172 -1.68 -6.93 8.18
C ASP A 172 -1.01 -5.69 8.78
N SER A 173 -1.79 -4.90 9.50
CA SER A 173 -1.30 -3.71 10.19
C SER A 173 -1.92 -3.60 11.59
N HIS A 174 -1.31 -2.80 12.46
CA HIS A 174 -1.86 -2.51 13.79
C HIS A 174 -3.24 -1.82 13.75
N MET A 175 -3.64 -1.28 12.59
CA MET A 175 -4.93 -0.61 12.39
C MET A 175 -5.97 -1.52 11.72
N GLY A 176 -5.58 -2.68 11.18
CA GLY A 176 -6.48 -3.65 10.56
C GLY A 176 -5.88 -4.37 9.38
N MET A 177 -6.58 -5.40 8.93
CA MET A 177 -6.23 -6.22 7.76
C MET A 177 -6.74 -5.55 6.49
N ALA A 178 -5.84 -5.15 5.59
CA ALA A 178 -6.21 -4.71 4.24
C ALA A 178 -6.26 -5.91 3.29
N GLY A 179 -7.31 -6.02 2.49
CA GLY A 179 -7.44 -7.05 1.44
C GLY A 179 -6.84 -6.64 0.10
N TYR A 180 -6.57 -5.36 -0.06
CA TYR A 180 -6.09 -4.76 -1.30
C TYR A 180 -4.90 -3.84 -1.05
N ARG A 181 -4.11 -3.63 -2.11
CA ARG A 181 -3.04 -2.64 -2.13
C ARG A 181 -3.12 -1.78 -3.39
N ILE A 182 -2.86 -0.48 -3.25
CA ILE A 182 -2.69 0.45 -4.38
C ILE A 182 -1.30 1.05 -4.33
N ALA A 183 -0.52 0.90 -5.43
CA ALA A 183 0.63 1.74 -5.71
C ALA A 183 0.11 3.07 -6.29
N ALA A 184 -0.19 4.03 -5.41
CA ALA A 184 -0.91 5.23 -5.83
C ALA A 184 -0.05 6.14 -6.70
N THR A 185 -0.51 6.39 -7.92
CA THR A 185 0.07 7.37 -8.85
C THR A 185 -0.38 8.79 -8.50
N GLU A 186 -1.55 8.91 -7.87
CA GLU A 186 -2.12 10.17 -7.42
C GLU A 186 -2.87 10.00 -6.10
N VAL A 187 -2.67 10.95 -5.16
CA VAL A 187 -3.48 11.14 -3.96
C VAL A 187 -3.87 12.61 -3.93
N ALA A 188 -5.17 12.91 -4.05
CA ALA A 188 -5.69 14.27 -4.14
C ALA A 188 -6.80 14.50 -3.09
N PRO A 189 -6.91 15.69 -2.47
CA PRO A 189 -8.02 16.00 -1.58
C PRO A 189 -9.38 15.77 -2.25
N TYR A 190 -10.30 15.12 -1.54
CA TYR A 190 -11.68 14.98 -1.99
C TYR A 190 -12.35 16.35 -1.90
N LYS A 191 -12.74 16.89 -3.04
CA LYS A 191 -13.58 18.09 -3.12
C LYS A 191 -14.95 17.64 -3.57
N GLU A 192 -15.93 17.80 -2.72
CA GLU A 192 -17.31 17.62 -3.11
C GLU A 192 -17.62 18.62 -4.23
N THR A 193 -17.88 18.09 -5.43
CA THR A 193 -18.34 18.94 -6.54
C THR A 193 -19.74 19.40 -6.15
N GLY A 194 -19.84 20.58 -5.54
CA GLY A 194 -21.09 21.13 -5.05
C GLY A 194 -22.12 21.12 -6.18
N ARG A 195 -23.22 20.41 -5.94
CA ARG A 195 -24.48 20.73 -6.62
C ARG A 195 -24.83 22.15 -6.23
N ARG A 196 -24.65 23.06 -7.17
CA ARG A 196 -25.35 24.34 -7.14
C ARG A 196 -26.81 24.12 -7.52
#